data_9594f5255e4c190002a6b98a8bfd6798
#
_entry.id   9594f5255e4c190002a6b98a8bfd6798
#
_cell.length_a   1.000
_cell.length_b   1.000
_cell.length_c   1.000
_cell.angle_alpha   90.00
_cell.angle_beta   90.00
_cell.angle_gamma   90.00
#
_symmetry.space_group_name_H-M   'P 1'
#
loop_
_entity.id
_entity.type
_entity.pdbx_description
1 polymer ?
#
loop_
_entity_poly.entity_id
_entity_poly.type
_entity_poly.pdbx_seq_one_letter_code
_entity_poly.pdbx_strand_id
1 'polypeptide(L)'
;KAVSDLLSATSILYSKTNNEKYFINADKYFSLLEKMDLKQNHGIGWGLRFYFTTRFVQANENSANLFNTINVLNSLLDYYNINRQNSNEERCSRIKKLINAGIDFIEKELGYNETGTTLIWNYWERLKTPVYNVNALMVGFLSRYQKIFNIGKFDKHIIKTIEFLRQGQNTDGSWNYSADSKAEFVDGFHTGYILEGLSLA
;
A
#
# COMPACT_ATOMS: atom_id res chain seq x y z
N LYS A 1 3.24 2.99 9.40
CA LYS A 1 3.04 1.54 9.42
C LYS A 1 2.44 1.05 10.74
N ALA A 2 3.03 1.28 11.92
CA ALA A 2 2.51 0.73 13.19
C ALA A 2 1.00 1.01 13.42
N VAL A 3 0.52 2.24 13.19
CA VAL A 3 -0.90 2.59 13.37
C VAL A 3 -1.78 1.86 12.33
N SER A 4 -1.33 1.71 11.09
CA SER A 4 -2.07 0.95 10.07
C SER A 4 -2.13 -0.54 10.42
N ASP A 5 -1.04 -1.12 10.92
CA ASP A 5 -1.04 -2.53 11.37
C ASP A 5 -2.02 -2.75 12.53
N LEU A 6 -2.09 -1.80 13.49
CA LEU A 6 -3.05 -1.86 14.61
C LEU A 6 -4.50 -1.68 14.13
N LEU A 7 -4.76 -0.81 13.15
CA LEU A 7 -6.08 -0.68 12.55
C LEU A 7 -6.50 -1.98 11.86
N SER A 8 -5.62 -2.56 11.05
CA SER A 8 -5.88 -3.84 10.37
C SER A 8 -6.14 -4.97 11.37
N ALA A 9 -5.25 -5.13 12.36
CA ALA A 9 -5.37 -6.18 13.38
C ALA A 9 -6.66 -6.07 14.18
N THR A 10 -7.03 -4.86 14.64
CA THR A 10 -8.28 -4.66 15.39
C THR A 10 -9.52 -4.87 14.53
N SER A 11 -9.49 -4.47 13.26
CA SER A 11 -10.57 -4.73 12.31
C SER A 11 -10.77 -6.23 12.07
N ILE A 12 -9.68 -6.97 11.85
CA ILE A 12 -9.74 -8.43 11.67
C ILE A 12 -10.24 -9.12 12.96
N LEU A 13 -9.73 -8.74 14.12
CA LEU A 13 -10.18 -9.30 15.40
C LEU A 13 -11.67 -9.03 15.63
N TYR A 14 -12.15 -7.82 15.34
CA TYR A 14 -13.58 -7.54 15.43
C TYR A 14 -14.38 -8.42 14.48
N SER A 15 -14.00 -8.54 13.23
CA SER A 15 -14.70 -9.36 12.23
C SER A 15 -14.80 -10.85 12.62
N LYS A 16 -13.86 -11.34 13.43
CA LYS A 16 -13.80 -12.74 13.88
C LYS A 16 -14.49 -13.00 15.22
N THR A 17 -14.49 -12.01 16.12
CA THR A 17 -14.94 -12.19 17.50
C THR A 17 -16.22 -11.43 17.86
N ASN A 18 -16.60 -10.45 17.02
CA ASN A 18 -17.69 -9.51 17.25
C ASN A 18 -17.57 -8.77 18.61
N ASN A 19 -16.35 -8.63 19.14
CA ASN A 19 -16.08 -7.97 20.41
C ASN A 19 -15.90 -6.47 20.21
N GLU A 20 -16.83 -5.66 20.75
CA GLU A 20 -16.88 -4.20 20.63
C GLU A 20 -15.58 -3.49 21.03
N LYS A 21 -14.80 -4.05 21.94
CA LYS A 21 -13.49 -3.50 22.31
C LYS A 21 -12.58 -3.32 21.09
N TYR A 22 -12.62 -4.25 20.15
CA TYR A 22 -11.81 -4.16 18.94
C TYR A 22 -12.34 -3.13 17.95
N PHE A 23 -13.65 -2.97 17.86
CA PHE A 23 -14.26 -1.92 17.03
C PHE A 23 -13.91 -0.52 17.55
N ILE A 24 -14.03 -0.28 18.86
CA ILE A 24 -13.65 0.98 19.50
C ILE A 24 -12.17 1.31 19.26
N ASN A 25 -11.29 0.31 19.34
CA ASN A 25 -9.86 0.50 19.06
C ASN A 25 -9.60 0.79 17.56
N ALA A 26 -10.31 0.12 16.65
CA ALA A 26 -10.22 0.39 15.22
C ALA A 26 -10.63 1.86 14.92
N ASP A 27 -11.72 2.35 15.48
CA ASP A 27 -12.16 3.75 15.37
C ASP A 27 -11.07 4.75 15.84
N LYS A 28 -10.42 4.42 16.96
CA LYS A 28 -9.32 5.23 17.49
C LYS A 28 -8.13 5.27 16.52
N TYR A 29 -7.72 4.12 15.98
CA TYR A 29 -6.60 4.05 15.05
C TYR A 29 -6.92 4.69 13.70
N PHE A 30 -8.15 4.55 13.21
CA PHE A 30 -8.63 5.27 12.03
C PHE A 30 -8.52 6.79 12.22
N SER A 31 -9.00 7.31 13.34
CA SER A 31 -8.92 8.74 13.67
C SER A 31 -7.47 9.24 13.77
N LEU A 32 -6.53 8.40 14.22
CA LEU A 32 -5.11 8.73 14.23
C LEU A 32 -4.54 8.79 12.80
N LEU A 33 -4.90 7.86 11.93
CA LEU A 33 -4.44 7.86 10.52
C LEU A 33 -4.94 9.05 9.73
N GLU A 34 -6.17 9.52 10.01
CA GLU A 34 -6.68 10.77 9.41
C GLU A 34 -5.88 11.99 9.84
N LYS A 35 -5.43 12.05 11.10
CA LYS A 35 -4.57 13.14 11.59
C LYS A 35 -3.12 13.04 11.09
N MET A 36 -2.73 11.87 10.61
CA MET A 36 -1.39 11.60 10.09
C MET A 36 -1.32 11.71 8.57
N ASP A 37 -2.41 12.07 7.90
CA ASP A 37 -2.42 12.25 6.46
C ASP A 37 -1.49 13.41 6.06
N LEU A 38 -0.90 13.28 4.88
CA LEU A 38 -0.08 14.30 4.24
C LEU A 38 -0.81 14.72 2.96
N LYS A 39 -1.45 15.86 3.01
CA LYS A 39 -2.12 16.44 1.83
C LYS A 39 -1.08 16.77 0.78
N GLN A 40 -1.35 16.34 -0.44
CA GLN A 40 -0.53 16.54 -1.62
C GLN A 40 -1.33 17.33 -2.67
N ASN A 41 -0.71 17.71 -3.79
CA ASN A 41 -1.41 18.42 -4.87
C ASN A 41 -2.55 17.56 -5.46
N HIS A 42 -2.35 16.24 -5.54
CA HIS A 42 -3.27 15.30 -6.16
C HIS A 42 -3.73 14.19 -5.21
N GLY A 43 -4.03 14.52 -3.97
CA GLY A 43 -4.59 13.53 -3.05
C GLY A 43 -3.95 13.52 -1.68
N ILE A 44 -3.89 12.35 -1.06
CA ILE A 44 -3.40 12.16 0.31
C ILE A 44 -2.43 10.99 0.35
N GLY A 45 -1.22 11.24 0.84
CA GLY A 45 -0.22 10.21 1.08
C GLY A 45 0.08 10.04 2.57
N TRP A 46 0.81 8.98 2.89
CA TRP A 46 1.38 8.75 4.22
C TRP A 46 2.86 8.46 4.11
N GLY A 47 3.62 8.92 5.11
CA GLY A 47 5.07 8.81 5.12
C GLY A 47 5.66 8.75 6.51
N LEU A 48 6.97 8.91 6.57
CA LEU A 48 7.71 9.04 7.82
C LEU A 48 7.61 10.48 8.32
N ARG A 49 7.39 10.66 9.64
CA ARG A 49 7.35 11.97 10.28
C ARG A 49 8.68 12.36 10.92
N PHE A 50 9.78 11.91 10.30
CA PHE A 50 11.15 12.23 10.69
C PHE A 50 12.05 12.13 9.46
N TYR A 51 13.21 12.75 9.53
CA TYR A 51 14.25 12.63 8.52
C TYR A 51 14.72 11.17 8.43
N PHE A 52 14.77 10.67 7.22
CA PHE A 52 15.20 9.29 6.94
C PHE A 52 16.28 9.30 5.86
N THR A 53 17.42 8.73 6.18
CA THR A 53 18.54 8.65 5.24
C THR A 53 19.06 7.22 5.17
N THR A 54 19.18 6.72 3.97
CA THR A 54 19.89 5.50 3.63
C THR A 54 20.93 5.81 2.56
N ARG A 55 21.73 4.82 2.18
CA ARG A 55 22.65 4.98 1.03
C ARG A 55 21.94 5.23 -0.31
N PHE A 56 20.64 4.98 -0.40
CA PHE A 56 19.86 5.13 -1.63
C PHE A 56 18.90 6.31 -1.61
N VAL A 57 18.46 6.73 -0.43
CA VAL A 57 17.37 7.69 -0.27
C VAL A 57 17.67 8.63 0.88
N GLN A 58 17.40 9.90 0.62
CA GLN A 58 17.26 10.91 1.65
C GLN A 58 15.85 11.46 1.56
N ALA A 59 15.04 11.17 2.57
CA ALA A 59 13.65 11.63 2.68
C ALA A 59 13.53 12.66 3.78
N ASN A 60 12.88 13.77 3.47
CA ASN A 60 12.58 14.82 4.44
C ASN A 60 11.48 14.34 5.39
N GLU A 61 11.37 15.02 6.52
CA GLU A 61 10.22 14.89 7.41
C GLU A 61 8.91 15.12 6.61
N ASN A 62 7.90 14.31 6.90
CA ASN A 62 6.60 14.35 6.23
C ASN A 62 6.61 14.01 4.72
N SER A 63 7.63 13.32 4.22
CA SER A 63 7.61 12.80 2.86
C SER A 63 6.70 11.58 2.74
N ALA A 64 5.61 11.71 2.00
CA ALA A 64 4.74 10.60 1.65
C ALA A 64 5.43 9.65 0.66
N ASN A 65 5.15 8.35 0.77
CA ASN A 65 5.74 7.35 -0.11
C ASN A 65 4.79 6.18 -0.36
N LEU A 66 5.09 5.39 -1.39
CA LEU A 66 4.26 4.27 -1.82
C LEU A 66 4.06 3.23 -0.70
N PHE A 67 5.14 2.80 -0.04
CA PHE A 67 5.10 1.77 0.98
C PHE A 67 4.17 2.11 2.16
N ASN A 68 4.33 3.31 2.74
CA ASN A 68 3.50 3.73 3.87
C ASN A 68 2.05 3.96 3.43
N THR A 69 1.84 4.52 2.24
CA THR A 69 0.50 4.77 1.69
C THR A 69 -0.24 3.45 1.46
N ILE A 70 0.37 2.44 0.81
CA ILE A 70 -0.26 1.13 0.60
C ILE A 70 -0.64 0.46 1.93
N ASN A 71 0.24 0.49 2.93
CA ASN A 71 -0.06 -0.10 4.25
C ASN A 71 -1.29 0.55 4.90
N VAL A 72 -1.41 1.88 4.79
CA VAL A 72 -2.60 2.59 5.29
C VAL A 72 -3.82 2.21 4.47
N LEU A 73 -3.73 2.23 3.13
CA LEU A 73 -4.85 1.90 2.26
C LEU A 73 -5.36 0.46 2.49
N ASN A 74 -4.46 -0.51 2.70
CA ASN A 74 -4.86 -1.88 3.05
C ASN A 74 -5.61 -1.93 4.39
N SER A 75 -5.15 -1.21 5.41
CA SER A 75 -5.84 -1.14 6.69
C SER A 75 -7.21 -0.45 6.61
N LEU A 76 -7.34 0.54 5.73
CA LEU A 76 -8.61 1.18 5.44
C LEU A 76 -9.60 0.23 4.74
N LEU A 77 -9.13 -0.70 3.89
CA LEU A 77 -9.98 -1.74 3.31
C LEU A 77 -10.51 -2.70 4.39
N ASP A 78 -9.68 -3.10 5.36
CA ASP A 78 -10.12 -3.94 6.48
C ASP A 78 -11.17 -3.22 7.33
N TYR A 79 -10.91 -1.94 7.65
CA TYR A 79 -11.82 -1.12 8.43
C TYR A 79 -13.13 -0.80 7.66
N TYR A 80 -13.07 -0.62 6.35
CA TYR A 80 -14.24 -0.49 5.49
C TYR A 80 -15.15 -1.71 5.58
N ASN A 81 -14.56 -2.91 5.53
CA ASN A 81 -15.32 -4.15 5.57
C ASN A 81 -16.14 -4.31 6.85
N ILE A 82 -15.58 -4.01 8.03
CA ILE A 82 -16.33 -4.09 9.30
C ILE A 82 -17.41 -3.01 9.42
N ASN A 83 -17.17 -1.81 8.90
CA ASN A 83 -18.19 -0.77 8.87
C ASN A 83 -19.35 -1.11 7.92
N ARG A 84 -19.04 -1.74 6.77
CA ARG A 84 -20.05 -2.26 5.83
C ARG A 84 -20.90 -3.36 6.46
N GLN A 85 -20.29 -4.28 7.23
CA GLN A 85 -21.00 -5.32 7.97
C GLN A 85 -21.96 -4.73 9.00
N ASN A 86 -21.58 -3.61 9.61
CA ASN A 86 -22.41 -2.89 10.60
C ASN A 86 -23.37 -1.86 9.97
N SER A 87 -23.51 -1.85 8.63
CA SER A 87 -24.39 -0.91 7.88
C SER A 87 -24.11 0.56 8.17
N ASN A 88 -22.85 0.92 8.48
CA ASN A 88 -22.43 2.30 8.74
C ASN A 88 -22.07 2.99 7.42
N GLU A 89 -23.07 3.42 6.67
CA GLU A 89 -22.92 3.99 5.33
C GLU A 89 -22.12 5.30 5.33
N GLU A 90 -22.32 6.17 6.31
CA GLU A 90 -21.58 7.42 6.44
C GLU A 90 -20.08 7.16 6.60
N ARG A 91 -19.73 6.24 7.51
CA ARG A 91 -18.34 5.86 7.73
C ARG A 91 -17.75 5.18 6.49
N CYS A 92 -18.47 4.31 5.85
CA CYS A 92 -18.06 3.66 4.58
C CYS A 92 -17.77 4.70 3.49
N SER A 93 -18.64 5.70 3.33
CA SER A 93 -18.44 6.79 2.37
C SER A 93 -17.16 7.59 2.67
N ARG A 94 -16.93 7.92 3.94
CA ARG A 94 -15.72 8.65 4.39
C ARG A 94 -14.45 7.85 4.14
N ILE A 95 -14.44 6.55 4.50
CA ILE A 95 -13.29 5.66 4.25
C ILE A 95 -13.02 5.54 2.75
N LYS A 96 -14.05 5.34 1.93
CA LYS A 96 -13.91 5.25 0.46
C LYS A 96 -13.32 6.52 -0.15
N LYS A 97 -13.73 7.71 0.32
CA LYS A 97 -13.14 8.98 -0.12
C LYS A 97 -11.64 9.04 0.21
N LEU A 98 -11.25 8.59 1.40
CA LEU A 98 -9.85 8.59 1.83
C LEU A 98 -9.01 7.59 1.02
N ILE A 99 -9.54 6.40 0.74
CA ILE A 99 -8.89 5.41 -0.13
C ILE A 99 -8.69 5.99 -1.53
N ASN A 100 -9.72 6.60 -2.12
CA ASN A 100 -9.61 7.18 -3.46
C ASN A 100 -8.58 8.33 -3.51
N ALA A 101 -8.54 9.18 -2.47
CA ALA A 101 -7.52 10.22 -2.37
C ALA A 101 -6.10 9.65 -2.26
N GLY A 102 -5.92 8.50 -1.60
CA GLY A 102 -4.65 7.78 -1.57
C GLY A 102 -4.27 7.18 -2.92
N ILE A 103 -5.23 6.66 -3.67
CA ILE A 103 -5.02 6.18 -5.05
C ILE A 103 -4.65 7.34 -5.97
N ASP A 104 -5.34 8.48 -5.87
CA ASP A 104 -5.02 9.68 -6.64
C ASP A 104 -3.59 10.16 -6.39
N PHE A 105 -3.12 10.15 -5.14
CA PHE A 105 -1.73 10.43 -4.80
C PHE A 105 -0.77 9.45 -5.48
N ILE A 106 -1.06 8.15 -5.44
CA ILE A 106 -0.20 7.15 -6.06
C ILE A 106 -0.16 7.30 -7.58
N GLU A 107 -1.33 7.47 -8.24
CA GLU A 107 -1.40 7.56 -9.70
C GLU A 107 -0.84 8.88 -10.25
N LYS A 108 -1.11 10.01 -9.59
CA LYS A 108 -0.87 11.35 -10.15
C LYS A 108 0.38 12.04 -9.59
N GLU A 109 0.78 11.74 -8.35
CA GLU A 109 1.93 12.35 -7.69
C GLU A 109 3.17 11.46 -7.79
N LEU A 110 3.05 10.21 -7.33
CA LEU A 110 4.16 9.24 -7.46
C LEU A 110 4.32 8.76 -8.89
N GLY A 111 3.20 8.41 -9.54
CA GLY A 111 3.17 7.87 -10.89
C GLY A 111 3.81 6.50 -11.03
N TYR A 112 3.95 6.08 -12.25
CA TYR A 112 4.57 4.80 -12.63
C TYR A 112 5.32 4.94 -13.96
N ASN A 113 6.18 3.98 -14.26
CA ASN A 113 6.84 3.83 -15.56
C ASN A 113 6.24 2.60 -16.25
N GLU A 114 5.63 2.79 -17.40
CA GLU A 114 5.07 1.71 -18.21
C GLU A 114 5.94 1.50 -19.46
N THR A 115 6.33 0.26 -19.69
CA THR A 115 6.98 -0.19 -20.92
C THR A 115 6.15 -1.33 -21.49
N GLY A 116 6.17 -1.58 -22.79
CA GLY A 116 5.46 -2.66 -23.48
C GLY A 116 4.62 -3.60 -22.61
N THR A 117 5.27 -4.55 -21.94
CA THR A 117 4.63 -5.58 -21.12
C THR A 117 4.69 -5.33 -19.61
N THR A 118 5.49 -4.39 -19.13
CA THR A 118 5.72 -4.16 -17.70
C THR A 118 5.23 -2.80 -17.23
N LEU A 119 4.91 -2.70 -15.93
CA LEU A 119 4.60 -1.46 -15.24
C LEU A 119 5.26 -1.46 -13.86
N ILE A 120 5.91 -0.34 -13.51
CA ILE A 120 6.68 -0.17 -12.29
C ILE A 120 6.19 1.07 -11.57
N TRP A 121 5.62 0.91 -10.39
CA TRP A 121 5.17 2.00 -9.53
C TRP A 121 6.37 2.67 -8.85
N ASN A 122 6.41 4.00 -8.84
CA ASN A 122 7.48 4.77 -8.21
C ASN A 122 7.35 4.75 -6.68
N TYR A 123 8.46 4.52 -5.99
CA TYR A 123 8.48 4.44 -4.53
C TYR A 123 8.30 5.83 -3.88
N TRP A 124 9.02 6.84 -4.40
CA TRP A 124 8.91 8.25 -4.04
C TRP A 124 8.83 9.11 -5.30
N GLU A 125 8.31 10.32 -5.17
CA GLU A 125 8.20 11.29 -6.26
C GLU A 125 9.53 11.47 -7.04
N ARG A 126 10.65 11.52 -6.32
CA ARG A 126 11.99 11.77 -6.89
C ARG A 126 12.84 10.51 -7.07
N LEU A 127 12.39 9.38 -6.57
CA LEU A 127 13.13 8.13 -6.63
C LEU A 127 12.41 7.12 -7.52
N LYS A 128 12.91 7.00 -8.74
CA LYS A 128 12.40 6.06 -9.75
C LYS A 128 13.07 4.68 -9.68
N THR A 129 13.65 4.33 -8.51
CA THR A 129 14.28 3.04 -8.32
C THR A 129 13.21 1.94 -8.36
N PRO A 130 13.36 0.94 -9.24
CA PRO A 130 12.37 -0.12 -9.45
C PRO A 130 12.45 -1.18 -8.32
N VAL A 131 11.82 -0.90 -7.20
CA VAL A 131 11.86 -1.75 -5.99
C VAL A 131 10.78 -2.82 -6.05
N TYR A 132 11.14 -4.09 -5.94
CA TYR A 132 10.22 -5.21 -6.13
C TYR A 132 9.16 -5.34 -5.05
N ASN A 133 9.51 -5.21 -3.76
CA ASN A 133 8.58 -5.43 -2.67
C ASN A 133 7.42 -4.42 -2.64
N VAL A 134 7.65 -3.15 -2.92
CA VAL A 134 6.57 -2.15 -2.96
C VAL A 134 5.65 -2.34 -4.17
N ASN A 135 6.19 -2.84 -5.28
CA ASN A 135 5.42 -3.19 -6.47
C ASN A 135 4.53 -4.43 -6.22
N ALA A 136 5.04 -5.43 -5.51
CA ALA A 136 4.24 -6.59 -5.10
C ALA A 136 3.11 -6.19 -4.13
N LEU A 137 3.40 -5.34 -3.13
CA LEU A 137 2.38 -4.81 -2.22
C LEU A 137 1.31 -4.01 -2.98
N MET A 138 1.69 -3.25 -4.00
CA MET A 138 0.73 -2.52 -4.83
C MET A 138 -0.20 -3.45 -5.61
N VAL A 139 0.32 -4.54 -6.17
CA VAL A 139 -0.49 -5.60 -6.80
C VAL A 139 -1.53 -6.14 -5.82
N GLY A 140 -1.11 -6.54 -4.62
CA GLY A 140 -2.01 -7.06 -3.59
C GLY A 140 -3.08 -6.04 -3.17
N PHE A 141 -2.69 -4.78 -2.98
CA PHE A 141 -3.65 -3.71 -2.65
C PHE A 141 -4.68 -3.51 -3.76
N LEU A 142 -4.25 -3.37 -5.02
CA LEU A 142 -5.15 -3.14 -6.15
C LEU A 142 -6.12 -4.31 -6.35
N SER A 143 -5.66 -5.54 -6.21
CA SER A 143 -6.49 -6.75 -6.29
C SER A 143 -7.57 -6.77 -5.21
N ARG A 144 -7.20 -6.47 -3.96
CA ARG A 144 -8.16 -6.33 -2.85
C ARG A 144 -9.16 -5.20 -3.07
N TYR A 145 -8.68 -4.03 -3.50
CA TYR A 145 -9.50 -2.86 -3.77
C TYR A 145 -10.55 -3.17 -4.84
N GLN A 146 -10.14 -3.75 -5.97
CA GLN A 146 -11.05 -4.13 -7.05
C GLN A 146 -12.10 -5.15 -6.60
N LYS A 147 -11.69 -6.15 -5.84
CA LYS A 147 -12.59 -7.19 -5.29
C LYS A 147 -13.65 -6.59 -4.34
N ILE A 148 -13.25 -5.68 -3.45
CA ILE A 148 -14.15 -5.06 -2.44
C ILE A 148 -15.17 -4.14 -3.11
N PHE A 149 -14.76 -3.37 -4.12
CA PHE A 149 -15.62 -2.39 -4.79
C PHE A 149 -16.24 -2.90 -6.11
N ASN A 150 -15.95 -4.14 -6.50
CA ASN A 150 -16.44 -4.77 -7.73
C ASN A 150 -16.15 -3.94 -8.99
N ILE A 151 -14.89 -3.61 -9.19
CA ILE A 151 -14.41 -2.80 -10.33
C ILE A 151 -13.20 -3.47 -10.97
N GLY A 152 -12.96 -3.26 -12.27
CA GLY A 152 -11.83 -3.79 -13.04
C GLY A 152 -10.88 -2.72 -13.59
N LYS A 153 -10.87 -1.52 -12.99
CA LYS A 153 -10.08 -0.37 -13.47
C LYS A 153 -8.58 -0.67 -13.59
N PHE A 154 -8.05 -1.50 -12.71
CA PHE A 154 -6.61 -1.73 -12.55
C PHE A 154 -6.11 -3.07 -13.09
N ASP A 155 -6.93 -3.86 -13.80
CA ASP A 155 -6.53 -5.18 -14.31
C ASP A 155 -5.23 -5.12 -15.13
N LYS A 156 -5.14 -4.17 -16.06
CA LYS A 156 -3.94 -3.97 -16.88
C LYS A 156 -2.71 -3.61 -16.03
N HIS A 157 -2.89 -2.77 -14.99
CA HIS A 157 -1.80 -2.36 -14.10
C HIS A 157 -1.30 -3.55 -13.28
N ILE A 158 -2.21 -4.34 -12.74
CA ILE A 158 -1.90 -5.56 -11.98
C ILE A 158 -1.11 -6.53 -12.84
N ILE A 159 -1.64 -6.88 -14.03
CA ILE A 159 -0.99 -7.84 -14.94
C ILE A 159 0.43 -7.39 -15.32
N LYS A 160 0.59 -6.12 -15.71
CA LYS A 160 1.91 -5.59 -16.09
C LYS A 160 2.88 -5.46 -14.92
N THR A 161 2.39 -5.20 -13.70
CA THR A 161 3.24 -5.17 -12.52
C THR A 161 3.66 -6.60 -12.11
N ILE A 162 2.77 -7.60 -12.23
CA ILE A 162 3.12 -9.01 -12.05
C ILE A 162 4.19 -9.42 -13.05
N GLU A 163 4.09 -9.00 -14.31
CA GLU A 163 5.09 -9.30 -15.32
C GLU A 163 6.47 -8.70 -14.96
N PHE A 164 6.51 -7.47 -14.42
CA PHE A 164 7.73 -6.90 -13.88
C PHE A 164 8.34 -7.77 -12.76
N LEU A 165 7.51 -8.22 -11.83
CA LEU A 165 7.96 -9.09 -10.72
C LEU A 165 8.45 -10.44 -11.25
N ARG A 166 7.78 -11.04 -12.22
CA ARG A 166 8.16 -12.30 -12.84
C ARG A 166 9.51 -12.21 -13.56
N GLN A 167 9.74 -11.14 -14.30
CA GLN A 167 11.02 -10.90 -15.01
C GLN A 167 12.18 -10.65 -14.04
N GLY A 168 11.90 -10.12 -12.84
CA GLY A 168 12.91 -9.85 -11.82
C GLY A 168 13.20 -11.00 -10.88
N GLN A 169 12.48 -12.12 -11.01
CA GLN A 169 12.70 -13.30 -10.16
C GLN A 169 13.97 -14.04 -10.61
N ASN A 170 14.85 -14.30 -9.66
CA ASN A 170 16.05 -15.10 -9.87
C ASN A 170 15.73 -16.57 -10.14
N THR A 171 16.67 -17.32 -10.71
CA THR A 171 16.48 -18.75 -11.02
C THR A 171 16.26 -19.63 -9.79
N ASP A 172 16.69 -19.19 -8.61
CA ASP A 172 16.47 -19.85 -7.33
C ASP A 172 15.13 -19.46 -6.66
N GLY A 173 14.32 -18.62 -7.33
CA GLY A 173 13.01 -18.15 -6.85
C GLY A 173 13.05 -16.89 -5.99
N SER A 174 14.24 -16.37 -5.66
CA SER A 174 14.40 -15.13 -4.89
C SER A 174 14.22 -13.87 -5.74
N TRP A 175 14.15 -12.71 -5.07
CA TRP A 175 14.24 -11.39 -5.68
C TRP A 175 15.32 -10.57 -5.01
N ASN A 176 16.06 -9.81 -5.79
CA ASN A 176 16.86 -8.71 -5.27
C ASN A 176 15.93 -7.63 -4.67
N TYR A 177 16.48 -6.71 -3.87
CA TYR A 177 15.73 -5.56 -3.36
C TYR A 177 15.14 -4.71 -4.50
N SER A 178 15.93 -4.49 -5.55
CA SER A 178 15.58 -3.65 -6.68
C SER A 178 16.13 -4.24 -8.00
N ALA A 179 15.56 -3.85 -9.11
CA ALA A 179 16.12 -4.09 -10.44
C ALA A 179 17.33 -3.18 -10.77
N ASP A 180 17.68 -2.22 -9.91
CA ASP A 180 18.89 -1.41 -10.04
C ASP A 180 20.10 -2.19 -9.52
N SER A 181 21.15 -2.34 -10.35
CA SER A 181 22.38 -3.06 -10.01
C SER A 181 23.11 -2.54 -8.77
N LYS A 182 22.82 -1.32 -8.33
CA LYS A 182 23.37 -0.75 -7.08
C LYS A 182 22.72 -1.34 -5.82
N ALA A 183 21.63 -2.08 -5.96
CA ALA A 183 20.82 -2.63 -4.87
C ALA A 183 20.59 -4.13 -5.04
N GLU A 184 21.58 -4.85 -5.54
CA GLU A 184 21.58 -6.32 -5.71
C GLU A 184 21.88 -7.02 -4.39
N PHE A 185 20.88 -7.11 -3.52
CA PHE A 185 20.92 -7.96 -2.34
C PHE A 185 19.57 -8.61 -2.11
N VAL A 186 19.59 -9.83 -1.59
CA VAL A 186 18.41 -10.60 -1.19
C VAL A 186 18.36 -10.65 0.32
N ASP A 187 17.20 -10.37 0.90
CA ASP A 187 16.95 -10.56 2.33
C ASP A 187 15.54 -11.07 2.61
N GLY A 188 15.36 -11.67 3.77
CA GLY A 188 14.06 -12.24 4.18
C GLY A 188 12.98 -11.19 4.44
N PHE A 189 13.35 -9.97 4.81
CA PHE A 189 12.41 -8.89 5.11
C PHE A 189 11.69 -8.40 3.83
N HIS A 190 12.45 -8.07 2.78
CA HIS A 190 11.88 -7.61 1.51
C HIS A 190 11.19 -8.75 0.75
N THR A 191 11.76 -9.97 0.79
CA THR A 191 11.12 -11.17 0.24
C THR A 191 9.76 -11.43 0.91
N GLY A 192 9.66 -11.26 2.23
CA GLY A 192 8.39 -11.39 2.96
C GLY A 192 7.30 -10.47 2.42
N TYR A 193 7.62 -9.21 2.12
CA TYR A 193 6.65 -8.28 1.53
C TYR A 193 6.27 -8.63 0.08
N ILE A 194 7.20 -9.20 -0.70
CA ILE A 194 6.84 -9.67 -2.05
C ILE A 194 5.82 -10.81 -1.95
N LEU A 195 6.07 -11.78 -1.08
CA LEU A 195 5.15 -12.91 -0.86
C LEU A 195 3.81 -12.45 -0.29
N GLU A 196 3.81 -11.50 0.66
CA GLU A 196 2.59 -10.88 1.19
C GLU A 196 1.77 -10.25 0.06
N GLY A 197 2.36 -9.40 -0.77
CA GLY A 197 1.68 -8.74 -1.87
C GLY A 197 1.10 -9.72 -2.88
N LEU A 198 1.90 -10.71 -3.30
CA LEU A 198 1.45 -11.73 -4.26
C LEU A 198 0.38 -12.66 -3.69
N SER A 199 0.38 -12.94 -2.38
CA SER A 199 -0.66 -13.78 -1.74
C SER A 199 -2.04 -13.11 -1.71
N LEU A 200 -2.11 -11.80 -1.88
CA LEU A 200 -3.33 -11.00 -1.90
C LEU A 200 -3.85 -10.74 -3.32
N ALA A 201 -3.07 -11.10 -4.34
CA ALA A 201 -3.40 -10.94 -5.75
C ALA A 201 -4.28 -12.10 -6.27
#